data_7ce8d0b23ccffc466e1efd344b3e44aa
#
_entry.id   7ce8d0b23ccffc466e1efd344b3e44aa
#
_cell.length_a   1.000
_cell.length_b   1.000
_cell.length_c   1.000
_cell.angle_alpha   90.00
_cell.angle_beta   90.00
_cell.angle_gamma   90.00
#
_symmetry.space_group_name_H-M   'P 1'
#
loop_
_entity.id
_entity.type
_entity.pdbx_description
1 polymer ?
#
loop_
_entity_poly.entity_id
_entity_poly.type
_entity_poly.pdbx_seq_one_letter_code
_entity_poly.pdbx_strand_id
1 'polypeptide(L)'
;EGMFPEFYFLDCHSCHRPISDDPRFEPTALDNPARPIPEGMPPYNDENMIMLSAAAKVVAPQLAERFARDSRAFHQAMAKDRASAVAAAVTLRDSARALANAFAGANVGRAQAFGIIDAITSEAISSRFTDYAGSVQAVMATDTFLSALVNMGEISPGTAASIRSDLNAAYQAVRDPNAYSPRDFQASLGRAATAIRSLS
;
A
#
# COMPACT_ATOMS: atom_id res chain seq x y z
N GLU A 1 0.66 -13.53 -30.83
CA GLU A 1 1.44 -12.70 -29.89
C GLU A 1 0.48 -11.62 -29.36
N GLY A 2 0.24 -11.62 -28.03
CA GLY A 2 -0.67 -10.67 -27.40
C GLY A 2 -0.07 -9.25 -27.29
N MET A 3 -0.93 -8.27 -27.07
CA MET A 3 -0.54 -6.89 -26.80
C MET A 3 0.21 -6.83 -25.45
N PHE A 4 1.30 -6.07 -25.38
CA PHE A 4 2.03 -5.83 -24.12
C PHE A 4 2.02 -4.34 -23.79
N PRO A 5 1.80 -3.99 -22.51
CA PRO A 5 1.32 -4.84 -21.42
C PRO A 5 -0.15 -5.25 -21.63
N GLU A 6 -0.52 -6.43 -21.11
CA GLU A 6 -1.92 -6.86 -21.09
C GLU A 6 -2.69 -5.99 -20.06
N PHE A 7 -3.95 -5.64 -20.36
CA PHE A 7 -4.76 -4.79 -19.48
C PHE A 7 -4.89 -5.30 -18.04
N TYR A 8 -4.83 -6.61 -17.86
CA TYR A 8 -4.85 -7.25 -16.55
C TYR A 8 -3.73 -6.75 -15.60
N PHE A 9 -2.58 -6.34 -16.14
CA PHE A 9 -1.47 -5.86 -15.35
C PHE A 9 -1.58 -4.39 -14.94
N LEU A 10 -2.63 -3.69 -15.36
CA LEU A 10 -2.75 -2.26 -15.17
C LEU A 10 -3.82 -1.93 -14.13
N ASP A 11 -3.54 -0.94 -13.29
CA ASP A 11 -4.51 -0.37 -12.37
C ASP A 11 -5.33 0.71 -13.09
N CYS A 12 -6.51 0.31 -13.58
CA CYS A 12 -7.44 1.22 -14.25
C CYS A 12 -8.09 2.21 -13.29
N HIS A 13 -8.29 1.82 -12.03
CA HIS A 13 -9.00 2.66 -11.04
C HIS A 13 -8.20 3.86 -10.59
N SER A 14 -6.87 3.80 -10.66
CA SER A 14 -6.03 4.95 -10.35
C SER A 14 -6.19 6.10 -11.36
N CYS A 15 -6.61 5.81 -12.60
CA CYS A 15 -6.85 6.81 -13.65
C CYS A 15 -8.34 7.07 -13.91
N HIS A 16 -9.19 6.02 -13.87
CA HIS A 16 -10.63 6.12 -14.08
C HIS A 16 -11.34 6.61 -12.82
N ARG A 17 -11.16 7.88 -12.52
CA ARG A 17 -11.91 8.61 -11.49
C ARG A 17 -12.79 9.65 -12.13
N PRO A 18 -13.88 10.09 -11.46
CA PRO A 18 -14.64 11.24 -11.94
C PRO A 18 -13.69 12.42 -12.20
N ILE A 19 -13.70 12.93 -13.42
CA ILE A 19 -13.02 14.18 -13.72
C ILE A 19 -13.79 15.27 -12.97
N SER A 20 -13.11 15.98 -12.10
CA SER A 20 -13.72 17.01 -11.26
C SER A 20 -12.96 18.31 -11.44
N ASP A 21 -13.71 19.41 -11.62
CA ASP A 21 -13.17 20.77 -11.54
C ASP A 21 -12.87 21.18 -10.09
N ASP A 22 -13.02 20.27 -9.12
CA ASP A 22 -12.67 20.51 -7.73
C ASP A 22 -11.16 20.79 -7.63
N PRO A 23 -10.75 21.96 -7.12
CA PRO A 23 -9.33 22.30 -6.94
C PRO A 23 -8.59 21.35 -6.00
N ARG A 24 -9.31 20.45 -5.33
CA ARG A 24 -8.75 19.37 -4.49
C ARG A 24 -8.46 18.09 -5.28
N PHE A 25 -8.81 18.05 -6.57
CA PHE A 25 -8.49 16.91 -7.43
C PHE A 25 -6.98 16.90 -7.70
N GLU A 26 -6.31 15.90 -7.17
CA GLU A 26 -4.88 15.67 -7.45
C GLU A 26 -4.73 14.50 -8.41
N PRO A 27 -3.99 14.66 -9.53
CA PRO A 27 -3.65 13.53 -10.41
C PRO A 27 -2.86 12.48 -9.64
N THR A 28 -3.23 11.23 -9.81
CA THR A 28 -2.71 10.11 -9.00
C THR A 28 -1.26 9.75 -9.24
N ALA A 29 -0.70 10.11 -10.38
CA ALA A 29 0.44 9.35 -10.89
C ALA A 29 1.74 10.12 -10.95
N LEU A 30 1.70 11.45 -10.90
CA LEU A 30 2.81 12.25 -11.44
C LEU A 30 4.02 12.36 -10.52
N ASP A 31 3.89 12.06 -9.22
CA ASP A 31 4.97 12.38 -8.26
C ASP A 31 5.32 11.28 -7.25
N ASN A 32 5.01 10.01 -7.53
CA ASN A 32 5.46 8.94 -6.65
C ASN A 32 6.81 8.36 -7.10
N PRO A 33 7.95 8.75 -6.47
CA PRO A 33 9.27 8.24 -6.87
C PRO A 33 9.44 6.73 -6.70
N ALA A 34 8.61 6.11 -5.87
CA ALA A 34 8.60 4.67 -5.67
C ALA A 34 7.92 3.93 -6.83
N ARG A 35 7.06 4.64 -7.57
CA ARG A 35 6.27 4.12 -8.69
C ARG A 35 6.42 5.04 -9.90
N PRO A 36 7.58 5.06 -10.54
CA PRO A 36 7.84 5.95 -11.68
C PRO A 36 7.00 5.50 -12.89
N ILE A 37 5.90 6.19 -13.11
CA ILE A 37 4.96 5.94 -14.19
C ILE A 37 5.09 7.07 -15.18
N PRO A 38 5.38 6.79 -16.46
CA PRO A 38 5.41 7.81 -17.49
C PRO A 38 4.06 8.50 -17.64
N GLU A 39 4.08 9.79 -17.94
CA GLU A 39 2.88 10.56 -18.21
C GLU A 39 2.02 9.89 -19.30
N GLY A 40 0.72 9.77 -19.07
CA GLY A 40 -0.22 9.16 -19.99
C GLY A 40 -0.25 7.63 -19.98
N MET A 41 0.57 6.96 -19.17
CA MET A 41 0.49 5.50 -18.99
C MET A 41 -0.30 5.14 -17.73
N PRO A 42 -1.19 4.14 -17.79
CA PRO A 42 -1.80 3.59 -16.60
C PRO A 42 -0.75 2.90 -15.74
N PRO A 43 -0.85 3.01 -14.39
CA PRO A 43 0.09 2.36 -13.49
C PRO A 43 -0.01 0.84 -13.58
N TYR A 44 1.11 0.17 -13.33
CA TYR A 44 1.09 -1.27 -13.06
C TYR A 44 0.35 -1.54 -11.75
N ASN A 45 -0.51 -2.57 -11.73
CA ASN A 45 -1.22 -2.97 -10.52
C ASN A 45 -0.24 -3.65 -9.54
N ASP A 46 0.23 -2.91 -8.57
CA ASP A 46 1.17 -3.34 -7.53
C ASP A 46 0.53 -3.36 -6.13
N GLU A 47 -0.78 -3.46 -6.04
CA GLU A 47 -1.54 -3.42 -4.78
C GLU A 47 -0.94 -4.28 -3.68
N ASN A 48 -0.47 -5.48 -4.03
CA ASN A 48 0.14 -6.42 -3.08
C ASN A 48 1.58 -6.06 -2.70
N MET A 49 2.23 -5.13 -3.40
CA MET A 49 3.62 -4.74 -3.15
C MET A 49 3.74 -3.53 -2.23
N ILE A 50 2.76 -2.62 -2.24
CA ILE A 50 2.81 -1.36 -1.49
C ILE A 50 2.86 -1.63 0.01
N MET A 51 1.90 -2.39 0.53
CA MET A 51 1.82 -2.68 1.96
C MET A 51 2.90 -3.66 2.40
N LEU A 52 3.29 -4.59 1.52
CA LEU A 52 4.44 -5.46 1.77
C LEU A 52 5.73 -4.64 1.93
N SER A 53 5.95 -3.64 1.07
CA SER A 53 7.10 -2.74 1.16
C SER A 53 7.14 -1.99 2.49
N ALA A 54 5.99 -1.51 2.97
CA ALA A 54 5.89 -0.83 4.26
C ALA A 54 6.21 -1.77 5.43
N ALA A 55 5.59 -2.94 5.49
CA ALA A 55 5.83 -3.94 6.52
C ALA A 55 7.28 -4.44 6.52
N ALA A 56 7.87 -4.61 5.36
CA ALA A 56 9.24 -5.09 5.20
C ALA A 56 10.28 -4.14 5.83
N LYS A 57 10.01 -2.82 5.86
CA LYS A 57 10.87 -1.83 6.53
C LYS A 57 11.07 -2.14 8.01
N VAL A 58 10.08 -2.77 8.65
CA VAL A 58 10.10 -3.15 10.07
C VAL A 58 10.71 -4.53 10.28
N VAL A 59 10.30 -5.49 9.45
CA VAL A 59 10.68 -6.91 9.63
C VAL A 59 12.06 -7.22 9.07
N ALA A 60 12.42 -6.66 7.92
CA ALA A 60 13.66 -6.95 7.21
C ALA A 60 14.18 -5.71 6.43
N PRO A 61 14.67 -4.67 7.12
CA PRO A 61 14.98 -3.37 6.51
C PRO A 61 15.89 -3.44 5.27
N GLN A 62 16.94 -4.25 5.32
CA GLN A 62 17.88 -4.40 4.20
C GLN A 62 17.23 -5.05 2.97
N LEU A 63 16.36 -6.05 3.19
CA LEU A 63 15.60 -6.68 2.13
C LEU A 63 14.50 -5.76 1.60
N ALA A 64 13.94 -4.91 2.46
CA ALA A 64 12.95 -3.90 2.07
C ALA A 64 13.55 -2.89 1.07
N GLU A 65 14.77 -2.40 1.32
CA GLU A 65 15.46 -1.50 0.39
C GLU A 65 15.72 -2.16 -0.97
N ARG A 66 16.14 -3.43 -0.95
CA ARG A 66 16.34 -4.21 -2.18
C ARG A 66 15.01 -4.37 -2.93
N PHE A 67 13.96 -4.79 -2.24
CA PHE A 67 12.64 -4.98 -2.85
C PHE A 67 12.08 -3.67 -3.43
N ALA A 68 12.21 -2.56 -2.72
CA ALA A 68 11.78 -1.25 -3.18
C ALA A 68 12.54 -0.80 -4.45
N ARG A 69 13.84 -1.05 -4.51
CA ARG A 69 14.65 -0.77 -5.71
C ARG A 69 14.23 -1.62 -6.90
N ASP A 70 14.04 -2.91 -6.67
CA ASP A 70 13.68 -3.87 -7.72
C ASP A 70 12.22 -3.63 -8.20
N SER A 71 11.32 -3.20 -7.32
CA SER A 71 9.98 -2.75 -7.66
C SER A 71 10.00 -1.51 -8.57
N ARG A 72 10.80 -0.50 -8.23
CA ARG A 72 10.96 0.69 -9.10
C ARG A 72 11.50 0.32 -10.48
N ALA A 73 12.50 -0.56 -10.52
CA ALA A 73 13.06 -1.03 -11.78
C ALA A 73 12.02 -1.78 -12.63
N PHE A 74 11.15 -2.54 -11.99
CA PHE A 74 10.05 -3.23 -12.67
C PHE A 74 9.02 -2.26 -13.25
N HIS A 75 8.59 -1.23 -12.49
CA HIS A 75 7.71 -0.18 -13.03
C HIS A 75 8.30 0.52 -14.25
N GLN A 76 9.59 0.86 -14.21
CA GLN A 76 10.28 1.46 -15.35
C GLN A 76 10.34 0.52 -16.56
N ALA A 77 10.58 -0.76 -16.30
CA ALA A 77 10.67 -1.78 -17.36
C ALA A 77 9.32 -2.06 -18.04
N MET A 78 8.21 -2.02 -17.28
CA MET A 78 6.84 -2.15 -17.80
C MET A 78 6.50 -1.05 -18.82
N ALA A 79 7.04 0.14 -18.62
CA ALA A 79 6.86 1.26 -19.53
C ALA A 79 7.74 1.18 -20.79
N LYS A 80 8.69 0.25 -20.85
CA LYS A 80 9.67 0.18 -21.93
C LYS A 80 9.34 -0.89 -22.96
N ASP A 81 9.43 -2.14 -22.60
CA ASP A 81 9.16 -3.28 -23.49
C ASP A 81 9.03 -4.59 -22.68
N ARG A 82 8.47 -5.63 -23.36
CA ARG A 82 8.23 -6.93 -22.75
C ARG A 82 9.50 -7.62 -22.25
N ALA A 83 10.60 -7.55 -22.99
CA ALA A 83 11.84 -8.24 -22.62
C ALA A 83 12.43 -7.63 -21.34
N SER A 84 12.46 -6.30 -21.27
CA SER A 84 12.88 -5.55 -20.08
C SER A 84 11.99 -5.87 -18.87
N ALA A 85 10.66 -5.91 -19.07
CA ALA A 85 9.71 -6.25 -18.01
C ALA A 85 9.91 -7.67 -17.49
N VAL A 86 10.09 -8.65 -18.36
CA VAL A 86 10.37 -10.06 -17.97
C VAL A 86 11.66 -10.16 -17.16
N ALA A 87 12.72 -9.49 -17.60
CA ALA A 87 14.00 -9.51 -16.88
C ALA A 87 13.87 -8.87 -15.48
N ALA A 88 13.21 -7.72 -15.39
CA ALA A 88 12.96 -7.04 -14.12
C ALA A 88 12.03 -7.85 -13.19
N ALA A 89 11.03 -8.53 -13.75
CA ALA A 89 10.13 -9.41 -12.99
C ALA A 89 10.87 -10.58 -12.33
N VAL A 90 11.88 -11.16 -13.01
CA VAL A 90 12.72 -12.23 -12.42
C VAL A 90 13.47 -11.69 -11.19
N THR A 91 14.08 -10.50 -11.30
CA THR A 91 14.79 -9.87 -10.19
C THR A 91 13.86 -9.54 -9.02
N LEU A 92 12.69 -8.97 -9.31
CA LEU A 92 11.67 -8.65 -8.31
C LEU A 92 11.13 -9.91 -7.62
N ARG A 93 10.89 -10.98 -8.37
CA ARG A 93 10.48 -12.27 -7.82
C ARG A 93 11.50 -12.80 -6.79
N ASP A 94 12.79 -12.67 -7.09
CA ASP A 94 13.84 -13.17 -6.20
C ASP A 94 13.95 -12.31 -4.92
N SER A 95 13.73 -11.01 -5.03
CA SER A 95 13.59 -10.13 -3.87
C SER A 95 12.34 -10.47 -3.04
N ALA A 96 11.20 -10.73 -3.67
CA ALA A 96 9.97 -11.13 -2.99
C ALA A 96 10.13 -12.47 -2.27
N ARG A 97 10.82 -13.44 -2.85
CA ARG A 97 11.14 -14.74 -2.20
C ARG A 97 12.04 -14.55 -0.98
N ALA A 98 13.03 -13.67 -1.07
CA ALA A 98 13.88 -13.36 0.08
C ALA A 98 13.06 -12.74 1.24
N LEU A 99 12.13 -11.82 0.93
CA LEU A 99 11.20 -11.29 1.91
C LEU A 99 10.28 -12.37 2.48
N ALA A 100 9.70 -13.24 1.66
CA ALA A 100 8.83 -14.33 2.13
C ALA A 100 9.55 -15.22 3.13
N ASN A 101 10.82 -15.58 2.89
CA ASN A 101 11.64 -16.36 3.81
C ASN A 101 11.93 -15.59 5.11
N ALA A 102 12.20 -14.28 5.03
CA ALA A 102 12.42 -13.46 6.22
C ALA A 102 11.15 -13.34 7.07
N PHE A 103 9.99 -13.13 6.44
CA PHE A 103 8.70 -13.09 7.16
C PHE A 103 8.33 -14.44 7.79
N ALA A 104 8.59 -15.55 7.10
CA ALA A 104 8.32 -16.90 7.64
C ALA A 104 9.16 -17.19 8.89
N GLY A 105 10.35 -16.62 9.01
CA GLY A 105 11.21 -16.74 10.19
C GLY A 105 11.04 -15.62 11.23
N ALA A 106 10.22 -14.62 10.96
CA ALA A 106 10.06 -13.48 11.86
C ALA A 106 9.14 -13.81 13.04
N ASN A 107 9.54 -13.35 14.22
CA ASN A 107 8.65 -13.35 15.38
C ASN A 107 8.02 -11.95 15.50
N VAL A 108 6.76 -11.84 15.14
CA VAL A 108 6.02 -10.57 15.18
C VAL A 108 5.34 -10.44 16.55
N GLY A 109 6.05 -9.83 17.50
CA GLY A 109 5.49 -9.45 18.79
C GLY A 109 4.84 -8.06 18.77
N ARG A 110 4.48 -7.56 19.98
CA ARG A 110 3.82 -6.26 20.16
C ARG A 110 4.52 -5.12 19.39
N ALA A 111 5.80 -4.91 19.66
CA ALA A 111 6.54 -3.79 19.07
C ALA A 111 6.58 -3.84 17.54
N GLN A 112 6.78 -5.03 16.97
CA GLN A 112 6.77 -5.21 15.52
C GLN A 112 5.38 -4.98 14.93
N ALA A 113 4.31 -5.44 15.58
CA ALA A 113 2.94 -5.22 15.10
C ALA A 113 2.60 -3.73 15.06
N PHE A 114 2.88 -2.96 16.13
CA PHE A 114 2.72 -1.51 16.13
C PHE A 114 3.60 -0.83 15.08
N GLY A 115 4.86 -1.24 14.95
CA GLY A 115 5.78 -0.70 13.94
C GLY A 115 5.28 -0.94 12.51
N ILE A 116 4.72 -2.11 12.22
CA ILE A 116 4.13 -2.43 10.91
C ILE A 116 2.90 -1.56 10.64
N ILE A 117 1.99 -1.42 11.62
CA ILE A 117 0.83 -0.53 11.49
C ILE A 117 1.29 0.90 11.21
N ASP A 118 2.28 1.39 11.95
CA ASP A 118 2.82 2.74 11.76
C ASP A 118 3.43 2.93 10.37
N ALA A 119 4.22 1.97 9.90
CA ALA A 119 4.81 2.01 8.57
C ALA A 119 3.75 2.03 7.45
N ILE A 120 2.72 1.18 7.56
CA ILE A 120 1.62 1.10 6.59
C ILE A 120 0.81 2.40 6.59
N THR A 121 0.40 2.86 7.77
CA THR A 121 -0.45 4.06 7.88
C THR A 121 0.30 5.32 7.48
N SER A 122 1.57 5.46 7.84
CA SER A 122 2.40 6.61 7.46
C SER A 122 2.60 6.70 5.95
N GLU A 123 2.75 5.59 5.26
CA GLU A 123 2.79 5.55 3.79
C GLU A 123 1.44 5.96 3.20
N ALA A 124 0.35 5.32 3.67
CA ALA A 124 -1.00 5.48 3.12
C ALA A 124 -1.62 6.87 3.36
N ILE A 125 -1.22 7.58 4.43
CA ILE A 125 -1.69 8.94 4.69
C ILE A 125 -0.78 10.02 4.10
N SER A 126 0.30 9.65 3.42
CA SER A 126 1.15 10.64 2.75
C SER A 126 0.40 11.31 1.60
N SER A 127 0.66 12.58 1.37
CA SER A 127 0.01 13.35 0.30
C SER A 127 0.30 12.80 -1.11
N ARG A 128 1.34 12.02 -1.25
CA ARG A 128 1.73 11.35 -2.51
C ARG A 128 1.02 10.02 -2.74
N PHE A 129 0.33 9.50 -1.73
CA PHE A 129 -0.36 8.23 -1.81
C PHE A 129 -1.81 8.47 -2.21
N THR A 130 -2.11 8.26 -3.48
CA THR A 130 -3.44 8.49 -4.05
C THR A 130 -4.01 7.25 -4.73
N ASP A 131 -3.35 6.12 -4.55
CA ASP A 131 -3.68 4.84 -5.14
C ASP A 131 -4.91 4.21 -4.46
N TYR A 132 -5.92 3.86 -5.27
CA TYR A 132 -7.16 3.27 -4.76
C TYR A 132 -6.92 1.87 -4.18
N ALA A 133 -6.30 0.98 -4.98
CA ALA A 133 -6.10 -0.41 -4.57
C ALA A 133 -5.16 -0.50 -3.36
N GLY A 134 -4.10 0.31 -3.33
CA GLY A 134 -3.23 0.44 -2.17
C GLY A 134 -3.95 0.97 -0.93
N SER A 135 -4.91 1.88 -1.07
CA SER A 135 -5.73 2.38 0.04
C SER A 135 -6.63 1.29 0.62
N VAL A 136 -7.24 0.47 -0.23
CA VAL A 136 -8.00 -0.73 0.21
C VAL A 136 -7.08 -1.66 1.00
N GLN A 137 -5.89 -1.96 0.49
CA GLN A 137 -4.92 -2.83 1.18
C GLN A 137 -4.45 -2.21 2.51
N ALA A 138 -4.25 -0.91 2.56
CA ALA A 138 -3.80 -0.23 3.79
C ALA A 138 -4.81 -0.36 4.93
N VAL A 139 -6.09 -0.10 4.68
CA VAL A 139 -7.11 -0.23 5.73
C VAL A 139 -7.30 -1.67 6.16
N MET A 140 -7.29 -2.62 5.22
CA MET A 140 -7.39 -4.05 5.52
C MET A 140 -6.21 -4.54 6.37
N ALA A 141 -5.00 -4.17 5.99
CA ALA A 141 -3.79 -4.54 6.74
C ALA A 141 -3.80 -3.92 8.15
N THR A 142 -4.18 -2.65 8.28
CA THR A 142 -4.27 -1.97 9.58
C THR A 142 -5.27 -2.68 10.51
N ASP A 143 -6.46 -3.03 10.03
CA ASP A 143 -7.46 -3.75 10.84
C ASP A 143 -7.01 -5.19 11.17
N THR A 144 -6.30 -5.85 10.25
CA THR A 144 -5.74 -7.19 10.49
C THR A 144 -4.72 -7.16 11.63
N PHE A 145 -3.77 -6.23 11.62
CA PHE A 145 -2.79 -6.09 12.69
C PHE A 145 -3.41 -5.60 14.01
N LEU A 146 -4.42 -4.72 13.95
CA LEU A 146 -5.19 -4.33 15.14
C LEU A 146 -5.89 -5.56 15.75
N SER A 147 -6.48 -6.41 14.94
CA SER A 147 -7.09 -7.67 15.37
C SER A 147 -6.06 -8.64 15.96
N ALA A 148 -4.87 -8.73 15.37
CA ALA A 148 -3.77 -9.53 15.90
C ALA A 148 -3.33 -9.05 17.28
N LEU A 149 -3.21 -7.74 17.52
CA LEU A 149 -2.90 -7.17 18.84
C LEU A 149 -3.96 -7.52 19.89
N VAL A 150 -5.25 -7.52 19.51
CA VAL A 150 -6.33 -7.99 20.40
C VAL A 150 -6.17 -9.47 20.73
N ASN A 151 -5.94 -10.31 19.73
CA ASN A 151 -5.80 -11.76 19.89
C ASN A 151 -4.57 -12.14 20.72
N MET A 152 -3.52 -11.35 20.68
CA MET A 152 -2.33 -11.50 21.53
C MET A 152 -2.55 -10.97 22.96
N GLY A 153 -3.68 -10.33 23.25
CA GLY A 153 -3.96 -9.72 24.56
C GLY A 153 -3.22 -8.38 24.80
N GLU A 154 -2.61 -7.81 23.77
CA GLU A 154 -1.81 -6.58 23.88
C GLU A 154 -2.65 -5.31 23.92
N ILE A 155 -3.87 -5.36 23.43
CA ILE A 155 -4.89 -4.32 23.56
C ILE A 155 -6.26 -4.91 23.89
N SER A 156 -7.08 -4.16 24.61
CA SER A 156 -8.42 -4.64 24.98
C SER A 156 -9.37 -4.63 23.78
N PRO A 157 -10.37 -5.53 23.72
CA PRO A 157 -11.43 -5.46 22.71
C PRO A 157 -12.18 -4.10 22.71
N GLY A 158 -12.36 -3.46 23.86
CA GLY A 158 -13.01 -2.16 23.98
C GLY A 158 -12.19 -1.03 23.35
N THR A 159 -10.87 -1.04 23.57
CA THR A 159 -9.94 -0.10 22.91
C THR A 159 -9.95 -0.30 21.39
N ALA A 160 -9.90 -1.54 20.92
CA ALA A 160 -9.97 -1.83 19.49
C ALA A 160 -11.31 -1.40 18.87
N ALA A 161 -12.42 -1.56 19.58
CA ALA A 161 -13.74 -1.14 19.10
C ALA A 161 -13.83 0.38 18.86
N SER A 162 -13.23 1.19 19.73
CA SER A 162 -13.18 2.64 19.52
C SER A 162 -12.39 3.04 18.28
N ILE A 163 -11.25 2.38 18.03
CA ILE A 163 -10.40 2.63 16.86
C ILE A 163 -11.12 2.18 15.57
N ARG A 164 -11.86 1.07 15.63
CA ARG A 164 -12.63 0.56 14.47
C ARG A 164 -13.69 1.51 13.96
N SER A 165 -14.17 2.45 14.75
CA SER A 165 -15.05 3.51 14.27
C SER A 165 -14.38 4.34 13.16
N ASP A 166 -13.12 4.74 13.36
CA ASP A 166 -12.35 5.47 12.34
C ASP A 166 -11.92 4.57 11.17
N LEU A 167 -11.54 3.32 11.45
CA LEU A 167 -11.26 2.35 10.38
C LEU A 167 -12.49 2.08 9.49
N ASN A 168 -13.69 2.00 10.08
CA ASN A 168 -14.93 1.87 9.32
C ASN A 168 -15.17 3.08 8.40
N ALA A 169 -14.84 4.29 8.85
CA ALA A 169 -14.90 5.47 7.99
C ALA A 169 -13.89 5.38 6.83
N ALA A 170 -12.68 4.86 7.08
CA ALA A 170 -11.70 4.61 6.03
C ALA A 170 -12.18 3.51 5.04
N TYR A 171 -12.80 2.44 5.53
CA TYR A 171 -13.45 1.43 4.68
C TYR A 171 -14.57 2.01 3.80
N GLN A 172 -15.39 2.91 4.35
CA GLN A 172 -16.43 3.57 3.55
C GLN A 172 -15.83 4.46 2.47
N ALA A 173 -14.70 5.14 2.75
CA ALA A 173 -14.01 5.99 1.78
C ALA A 173 -13.42 5.20 0.59
N VAL A 174 -13.17 3.90 0.75
CA VAL A 174 -12.66 3.01 -0.32
C VAL A 174 -13.71 2.01 -0.81
N ARG A 175 -14.97 2.17 -0.46
CA ARG A 175 -16.03 1.21 -0.83
C ARG A 175 -16.34 1.23 -2.32
N ASP A 176 -16.34 2.42 -2.91
CA ASP A 176 -16.66 2.62 -4.33
C ASP A 176 -15.46 3.27 -5.02
N PRO A 177 -14.82 2.58 -5.97
CA PRO A 177 -13.69 3.14 -6.70
C PRO A 177 -14.04 4.42 -7.47
N ASN A 178 -15.29 4.57 -7.91
CA ASN A 178 -15.73 5.76 -8.64
C ASN A 178 -15.97 6.98 -7.72
N ALA A 179 -16.20 6.76 -6.44
CA ALA A 179 -16.39 7.79 -5.44
C ALA A 179 -15.16 7.98 -4.53
N TYR A 180 -14.05 7.29 -4.81
CA TYR A 180 -12.86 7.34 -4.00
C TYR A 180 -12.25 8.74 -3.95
N SER A 181 -12.06 9.23 -2.72
CA SER A 181 -11.36 10.49 -2.41
C SER A 181 -10.11 10.17 -1.58
N PRO A 182 -8.90 10.36 -2.11
CA PRO A 182 -7.66 10.15 -1.34
C PRO A 182 -7.65 10.96 -0.04
N ARG A 183 -8.13 12.20 -0.08
CA ARG A 183 -8.16 13.09 1.09
C ARG A 183 -9.07 12.56 2.20
N ASP A 184 -10.26 12.09 1.86
CA ASP A 184 -11.23 11.58 2.85
C ASP A 184 -10.73 10.27 3.47
N PHE A 185 -10.14 9.41 2.65
CA PHE A 185 -9.47 8.20 3.10
C PHE A 185 -8.31 8.53 4.06
N GLN A 186 -7.39 9.41 3.65
CA GLN A 186 -6.23 9.80 4.45
C GLN A 186 -6.64 10.42 5.79
N ALA A 187 -7.66 11.27 5.79
CA ALA A 187 -8.18 11.87 7.02
C ALA A 187 -8.73 10.81 7.98
N SER A 188 -9.49 9.85 7.48
CA SER A 188 -10.09 8.78 8.29
C SER A 188 -9.03 7.81 8.82
N LEU A 189 -8.16 7.31 7.95
CA LEU A 189 -7.07 6.41 8.36
C LEU A 189 -6.09 7.12 9.31
N GLY A 190 -5.85 8.43 9.10
CA GLY A 190 -4.96 9.24 9.95
C GLY A 190 -5.46 9.35 11.39
N ARG A 191 -6.78 9.45 11.62
CA ARG A 191 -7.35 9.43 12.98
C ARG A 191 -7.14 8.08 13.64
N ALA A 192 -7.43 6.97 12.93
CA ALA A 192 -7.17 5.63 13.43
C ALA A 192 -5.69 5.42 13.76
N ALA A 193 -4.78 5.84 12.86
CA ALA A 193 -3.34 5.77 13.07
C ALA A 193 -2.88 6.53 14.32
N THR A 194 -3.42 7.73 14.54
CA THR A 194 -3.11 8.54 15.73
C THR A 194 -3.56 7.83 17.01
N ALA A 195 -4.76 7.26 17.00
CA ALA A 195 -5.28 6.50 18.15
C ALA A 195 -4.43 5.25 18.42
N ILE A 196 -4.01 4.52 17.38
CA ILE A 196 -3.15 3.33 17.52
C ILE A 196 -1.76 3.72 18.07
N ARG A 197 -1.15 4.80 17.57
CA ARG A 197 0.15 5.27 18.07
C ARG A 197 0.13 5.63 19.54
N SER A 198 -0.99 6.11 20.07
CA SER A 198 -1.09 6.43 21.50
C SER A 198 -1.07 5.20 22.41
N LEU A 199 -1.14 3.99 21.85
CA LEU A 199 -1.11 2.71 22.57
C LEU A 199 0.24 1.99 22.49
N SER A 200 1.13 2.45 21.60
CA SER A 200 2.44 1.82 21.33
C SER A 200 3.46 2.07 22.44
#